data_dfc3a81f07537795bf78c4e6cfcc0863
#
_entry.id   dfc3a81f07537795bf78c4e6cfcc0863
#
_cell.length_a   1.000
_cell.length_b   1.000
_cell.length_c   1.000
_cell.angle_alpha   90.00
_cell.angle_beta   90.00
_cell.angle_gamma   90.00
#
_symmetry.space_group_name_H-M   'P 1'
#
loop_
_entity.id
_entity.type
_entity.pdbx_description
1 polymer ?
#
loop_
_entity_poly.entity_id
_entity_poly.type
_entity_poly.pdbx_seq_one_letter_code
_entity_poly.pdbx_strand_id
1 'polypeptide(L)'
;MSWERHWYLVARGTETGEWHTYRVDWISLRMATNRRFTPAPFPGGDYTSFVLRDVATAGWKVHARITVLAPAQDVLARINPAVGVVEAVAESTSVLVTGGDSLEIIAVYVGMLGLDFHVTEPPGLVEHIRTLGERYLRAAG
;
A
#
# COMPACT_ATOMS: atom_id res chain seq x y z
N MET A 1 -13.18 -9.91 8.47
CA MET A 1 -13.02 -8.44 8.64
C MET A 1 -13.94 -7.69 7.68
N SER A 2 -14.57 -6.60 8.11
CA SER A 2 -15.39 -5.74 7.22
C SER A 2 -14.68 -4.40 7.01
N TRP A 3 -14.65 -3.93 5.76
CA TRP A 3 -14.12 -2.63 5.36
C TRP A 3 -14.94 -2.10 4.18
N GLU A 4 -15.30 -0.83 4.21
CA GLU A 4 -16.15 -0.20 3.18
C GLU A 4 -17.41 -1.00 2.81
N ARG A 5 -18.08 -1.59 3.81
CA ARG A 5 -19.28 -2.45 3.65
C ARG A 5 -19.02 -3.81 3.00
N HIS A 6 -17.78 -4.20 2.79
CA HIS A 6 -17.44 -5.52 2.29
C HIS A 6 -16.79 -6.38 3.36
N TRP A 7 -17.05 -7.68 3.31
CA TRP A 7 -16.38 -8.66 4.15
C TRP A 7 -15.20 -9.28 3.42
N TYR A 8 -14.11 -9.42 4.15
CA TYR A 8 -12.88 -10.00 3.64
C TYR A 8 -12.47 -11.20 4.48
N LEU A 9 -12.10 -12.29 3.81
CA LEU A 9 -11.53 -13.48 4.39
C LEU A 9 -10.02 -13.47 4.16
N VAL A 10 -9.25 -13.54 5.24
CA VAL A 10 -7.81 -13.80 5.17
C VAL A 10 -7.60 -15.31 5.32
N ALA A 11 -7.04 -15.93 4.31
CA ALA A 11 -6.86 -17.37 4.29
C ALA A 11 -5.49 -17.76 3.71
N ARG A 12 -5.00 -18.89 4.18
CA ARG A 12 -3.74 -19.46 3.71
C ARG A 12 -4.03 -20.52 2.65
N GLY A 13 -3.36 -20.42 1.51
CA GLY A 13 -3.41 -21.46 0.48
C GLY A 13 -2.82 -22.76 1.00
N THR A 14 -3.57 -23.87 0.85
CA THR A 14 -3.12 -25.17 1.34
C THR A 14 -1.93 -25.73 0.55
N GLU A 15 -1.82 -25.37 -0.71
CA GLU A 15 -0.75 -25.83 -1.62
C GLU A 15 0.45 -24.89 -1.60
N THR A 16 0.22 -23.56 -1.65
CA THR A 16 1.27 -22.56 -1.71
C THR A 16 1.81 -22.15 -0.35
N GLY A 17 0.98 -22.27 0.70
CA GLY A 17 1.31 -21.79 2.03
C GLY A 17 1.27 -20.26 2.18
N GLU A 18 0.87 -19.56 1.14
CA GLU A 18 0.77 -18.09 1.11
C GLU A 18 -0.55 -17.60 1.68
N TRP A 19 -0.51 -16.43 2.30
CA TRP A 19 -1.70 -15.75 2.83
C TRP A 19 -2.26 -14.79 1.80
N HIS A 20 -3.58 -14.86 1.61
CA HIS A 20 -4.31 -14.01 0.66
C HIS A 20 -5.57 -13.45 1.28
N THR A 21 -6.02 -12.32 0.75
CA THR A 21 -7.28 -11.69 1.08
C THR A 21 -8.29 -11.96 -0.02
N TYR A 22 -9.46 -12.43 0.37
CA TYR A 22 -10.57 -12.71 -0.55
C TYR A 22 -11.79 -11.90 -0.18
N ARG A 23 -12.41 -11.24 -1.12
CA ARG A 23 -13.69 -10.58 -0.92
C ARG A 23 -14.80 -11.64 -0.83
N VAL A 24 -15.50 -11.67 0.28
CA VAL A 24 -16.44 -12.76 0.59
C VAL A 24 -17.60 -12.85 -0.39
N ASP A 25 -18.12 -11.72 -0.87
CA ASP A 25 -19.18 -11.65 -1.87
C ASP A 25 -18.76 -12.16 -3.27
N TRP A 26 -17.45 -12.34 -3.50
CA TRP A 26 -16.91 -12.94 -4.73
C TRP A 26 -16.63 -14.43 -4.62
N ILE A 27 -16.78 -15.00 -3.42
CA ILE A 27 -16.52 -16.41 -3.19
C ILE A 27 -17.74 -17.23 -3.56
N SER A 28 -17.56 -18.18 -4.48
CA SER A 28 -18.57 -19.21 -4.79
C SER A 28 -18.18 -20.52 -4.14
N LEU A 29 -18.93 -20.92 -3.14
CA LEU A 29 -18.75 -22.22 -2.50
C LEU A 29 -19.22 -23.33 -3.44
N ARG A 30 -18.38 -24.34 -3.66
CA ARG A 30 -18.75 -25.49 -4.50
C ARG A 30 -19.23 -26.65 -3.63
N MET A 31 -18.31 -27.38 -3.05
CA MET A 31 -18.61 -28.59 -2.28
C MET A 31 -17.72 -28.67 -1.06
N ALA A 32 -18.29 -29.08 0.07
CA ALA A 32 -17.51 -29.34 1.27
C ALA A 32 -16.54 -30.50 1.00
N THR A 33 -15.25 -30.29 1.22
CA THR A 33 -14.24 -31.33 1.04
C THR A 33 -14.14 -32.30 2.22
N ASN A 34 -14.74 -31.94 3.35
CA ASN A 34 -14.65 -32.66 4.64
C ASN A 34 -13.19 -32.89 5.11
N ARG A 35 -12.24 -32.17 4.54
CA ARG A 35 -10.84 -32.19 4.98
C ARG A 35 -10.68 -31.35 6.23
N ARG A 36 -10.04 -31.91 7.22
CA ARG A 36 -9.61 -31.17 8.41
C ARG A 36 -8.22 -30.58 8.16
N PHE A 37 -7.97 -29.41 8.75
CA PHE A 37 -6.66 -28.77 8.71
C PHE A 37 -6.29 -28.26 10.09
N THR A 38 -5.00 -28.11 10.33
CA THR A 38 -4.49 -27.47 11.53
C THR A 38 -4.29 -25.99 11.22
N PRO A 39 -4.96 -25.08 11.96
CA PRO A 39 -4.76 -23.65 11.74
C PRO A 39 -3.30 -23.26 11.95
N ALA A 40 -2.75 -22.53 11.01
CA ALA A 40 -1.42 -21.93 11.13
C ALA A 40 -1.54 -20.54 11.77
N PRO A 41 -0.58 -20.13 12.63
CA PRO A 41 -0.58 -18.78 13.16
C PRO A 41 -0.35 -17.78 12.04
N PHE A 42 -1.10 -16.67 12.07
CA PHE A 42 -0.94 -15.60 11.10
C PHE A 42 0.33 -14.79 11.42
N PRO A 43 1.31 -14.70 10.51
CA PRO A 43 2.59 -14.04 10.78
C PRO A 43 2.52 -12.52 10.71
N GLY A 44 1.43 -11.97 10.17
CA GLY A 44 1.29 -10.53 9.90
C GLY A 44 0.88 -9.68 11.10
N GLY A 45 0.70 -10.26 12.29
CA GLY A 45 0.34 -9.56 13.52
C GLY A 45 -1.07 -8.97 13.52
N ASP A 46 -1.39 -8.07 12.59
CA ASP A 46 -2.69 -7.42 12.49
C ASP A 46 -3.40 -7.72 11.15
N TYR A 47 -4.52 -8.41 11.23
CA TYR A 47 -5.36 -8.72 10.06
C TYR A 47 -5.89 -7.48 9.34
N THR A 48 -6.20 -6.43 10.08
CA THR A 48 -6.73 -5.19 9.51
C THR A 48 -5.72 -4.54 8.59
N SER A 49 -4.51 -4.36 9.05
CA SER A 49 -3.42 -3.78 8.26
C SER A 49 -3.06 -4.66 7.06
N PHE A 50 -3.12 -5.98 7.21
CA PHE A 50 -2.89 -6.91 6.10
C PHE A 50 -3.95 -6.77 5.01
N VAL A 51 -5.23 -6.77 5.37
CA VAL A 51 -6.34 -6.62 4.41
C VAL A 51 -6.28 -5.26 3.72
N LEU A 52 -6.06 -4.18 4.47
CA LEU A 52 -5.98 -2.83 3.90
C LEU A 52 -4.85 -2.71 2.88
N ARG A 53 -3.68 -3.27 3.17
CA ARG A 53 -2.56 -3.28 2.22
C ARG A 53 -2.86 -4.08 0.97
N ASP A 54 -3.39 -5.29 1.13
CA ASP A 54 -3.66 -6.21 0.03
C ASP A 54 -4.78 -5.68 -0.89
N VAL A 55 -5.85 -5.17 -0.30
CA VAL A 55 -6.96 -4.57 -1.05
C VAL A 55 -6.54 -3.27 -1.74
N ALA A 56 -5.80 -2.42 -1.08
CA ALA A 56 -5.30 -1.18 -1.66
C ALA A 56 -4.34 -1.46 -2.83
N THR A 57 -3.38 -2.36 -2.65
CA THR A 57 -2.40 -2.68 -3.70
C THR A 57 -3.03 -3.36 -4.92
N ALA A 58 -4.03 -4.20 -4.72
CA ALA A 58 -4.71 -4.88 -5.83
C ALA A 58 -5.50 -3.93 -6.75
N GLY A 59 -5.94 -2.77 -6.23
CA GLY A 59 -6.70 -1.77 -6.98
C GLY A 59 -5.85 -0.71 -7.67
N TRP A 60 -4.57 -0.64 -7.42
CA TRP A 60 -3.71 0.41 -7.98
C TRP A 60 -3.36 0.17 -9.44
N LYS A 61 -3.61 1.18 -10.27
CA LYS A 61 -3.20 1.18 -11.68
C LYS A 61 -1.73 1.54 -11.85
N VAL A 62 -1.20 2.35 -10.94
CA VAL A 62 0.18 2.81 -10.95
C VAL A 62 0.79 2.52 -9.59
N HIS A 63 2.00 1.99 -9.58
CA HIS A 63 2.79 1.73 -8.39
C HIS A 63 4.01 2.65 -8.35
N ALA A 64 4.39 3.09 -7.15
CA ALA A 64 5.54 3.96 -6.95
C ALA A 64 6.36 3.50 -5.76
N ARG A 65 7.67 3.70 -5.90
CA ARG A 65 8.66 3.48 -4.84
C ARG A 65 9.37 4.80 -4.57
N ILE A 66 9.30 5.25 -3.34
CA ILE A 66 9.72 6.59 -2.96
C ILE A 66 10.59 6.49 -1.72
N THR A 67 11.80 7.02 -1.82
CA THR A 67 12.70 7.16 -0.67
C THR A 67 12.33 8.44 0.08
N VAL A 68 11.95 8.31 1.33
CA VAL A 68 11.61 9.44 2.21
C VAL A 68 12.77 9.70 3.16
N LEU A 69 13.19 10.95 3.26
CA LEU A 69 14.31 11.37 4.10
C LEU A 69 13.84 11.62 5.54
N ALA A 70 13.23 10.61 6.12
CA ALA A 70 12.72 10.61 7.48
C ALA A 70 12.67 9.18 8.04
N PRO A 71 12.68 9.03 9.39
CA PRO A 71 12.47 7.73 10.01
C PRO A 71 11.12 7.11 9.61
N ALA A 72 11.07 5.79 9.50
CA ALA A 72 9.85 5.07 9.12
C ALA A 72 8.65 5.41 10.04
N GLN A 73 8.89 5.59 11.33
CA GLN A 73 7.85 5.98 12.30
C GLN A 73 7.22 7.33 11.98
N ASP A 74 7.98 8.30 11.47
CA ASP A 74 7.47 9.64 11.11
C ASP A 74 6.59 9.57 9.87
N VAL A 75 6.95 8.72 8.90
CA VAL A 75 6.13 8.46 7.71
C VAL A 75 4.84 7.74 8.10
N LEU A 76 4.94 6.69 8.92
CA LEU A 76 3.78 5.91 9.39
C LEU A 76 2.78 6.78 10.18
N ALA A 77 3.26 7.79 10.91
CA ALA A 77 2.38 8.73 11.63
C ALA A 77 1.58 9.65 10.70
N ARG A 78 1.98 9.79 9.44
CA ARG A 78 1.41 10.73 8.46
C ARG A 78 0.61 10.06 7.36
N ILE A 79 0.71 8.72 7.20
CA ILE A 79 -0.02 7.98 6.17
C ILE A 79 -1.14 7.14 6.76
N ASN A 80 -2.15 6.91 5.94
CA ASN A 80 -3.13 5.87 6.20
C ASN A 80 -2.54 4.49 5.79
N PRO A 81 -2.66 3.44 6.59
CA PRO A 81 -2.17 2.10 6.24
C PRO A 81 -2.66 1.55 4.89
N ALA A 82 -3.82 2.03 4.41
CA ALA A 82 -4.36 1.67 3.11
C ALA A 82 -3.60 2.30 1.93
N VAL A 83 -2.73 3.28 2.17
CA VAL A 83 -2.08 4.05 1.11
C VAL A 83 -0.75 3.44 0.68
N GLY A 84 -0.10 2.70 1.55
CA GLY A 84 1.18 2.09 1.21
C GLY A 84 1.84 1.35 2.36
N VAL A 85 3.03 0.86 2.05
CA VAL A 85 3.90 0.15 2.99
C VAL A 85 5.16 0.98 3.21
N VAL A 86 5.55 1.14 4.46
CA VAL A 86 6.79 1.84 4.83
C VAL A 86 7.82 0.82 5.29
N GLU A 87 8.97 0.84 4.63
CA GLU A 87 10.12 0.01 4.97
C GLU A 87 11.22 0.90 5.59
N ALA A 88 11.68 0.54 6.78
CA ALA A 88 12.82 1.21 7.39
C ALA A 88 14.11 0.79 6.67
N VAL A 89 14.87 1.77 6.18
CA VAL A 89 16.16 1.53 5.48
C VAL A 89 17.33 1.94 6.35
N ALA A 90 17.21 3.10 7.01
CA ALA A 90 18.20 3.63 7.92
C ALA A 90 17.48 4.43 9.02
N GLU A 91 18.24 4.92 9.98
CA GLU A 91 17.70 5.70 11.12
C GLU A 91 16.91 6.93 10.68
N SER A 92 17.35 7.60 9.61
CA SER A 92 16.72 8.81 9.06
C SER A 92 16.21 8.66 7.63
N THR A 93 16.05 7.44 7.15
CA THR A 93 15.62 7.16 5.77
C THR A 93 14.71 5.95 5.76
N SER A 94 13.63 6.07 5.02
CA SER A 94 12.65 5.00 4.81
C SER A 94 12.23 4.93 3.35
N VAL A 95 11.59 3.84 2.97
CA VAL A 95 11.01 3.66 1.64
C VAL A 95 9.52 3.50 1.76
N LEU A 96 8.78 4.35 1.07
CA LEU A 96 7.34 4.24 0.90
C LEU A 96 7.04 3.55 -0.42
N VAL A 97 6.41 2.38 -0.35
CA VAL A 97 5.83 1.70 -1.49
C VAL A 97 4.35 2.05 -1.53
N THR A 98 3.92 2.77 -2.52
CA THR A 98 2.56 3.29 -2.65
C THR A 98 2.04 3.15 -4.07
N GLY A 99 0.82 3.53 -4.30
CA GLY A 99 0.21 3.52 -5.62
C GLY A 99 -1.07 4.32 -5.66
N GLY A 100 -1.70 4.32 -6.81
CA GLY A 100 -2.95 5.04 -7.03
C GLY A 100 -3.48 4.86 -8.45
N ASP A 101 -4.54 5.57 -8.76
CA ASP A 101 -5.16 5.51 -10.09
C ASP A 101 -4.36 6.27 -11.15
N SER A 102 -3.52 7.21 -10.74
CA SER A 102 -2.72 8.03 -11.65
C SER A 102 -1.45 8.56 -10.97
N LEU A 103 -0.49 9.00 -11.79
CA LEU A 103 0.75 9.67 -11.32
C LEU A 103 0.44 10.97 -10.58
N GLU A 104 -0.58 11.69 -11.03
CA GLU A 104 -1.03 12.96 -10.45
C GLU A 104 -1.48 12.78 -9.00
N ILE A 105 -2.28 11.76 -8.73
CA ILE A 105 -2.77 11.44 -7.39
C ILE A 105 -1.60 11.10 -6.46
N ILE A 106 -0.67 10.28 -6.93
CA ILE A 106 0.52 9.91 -6.14
C ILE A 106 1.36 11.15 -5.83
N ALA A 107 1.61 12.01 -6.82
CA ALA A 107 2.40 13.24 -6.65
C ALA A 107 1.80 14.18 -5.61
N VAL A 108 0.49 14.40 -5.65
CA VAL A 108 -0.23 15.22 -4.66
C VAL A 108 -0.13 14.60 -3.28
N TYR A 109 -0.40 13.31 -3.17
CA TYR A 109 -0.40 12.61 -1.90
C TYR A 109 0.97 12.64 -1.21
N VAL A 110 2.03 12.36 -1.95
CA VAL A 110 3.40 12.38 -1.41
C VAL A 110 3.80 13.80 -1.00
N GLY A 111 3.40 14.81 -1.78
CA GLY A 111 3.61 16.22 -1.43
C GLY A 111 2.92 16.63 -0.13
N MET A 112 1.78 16.03 0.20
CA MET A 112 1.05 16.31 1.44
C MET A 112 1.72 15.73 2.70
N LEU A 113 2.68 14.82 2.57
CA LEU A 113 3.40 14.26 3.71
C LEU A 113 4.22 15.32 4.46
N GLY A 114 4.65 16.38 3.77
CA GLY A 114 5.48 17.44 4.38
C GLY A 114 6.87 16.97 4.77
N LEU A 115 7.40 15.97 4.09
CA LEU A 115 8.73 15.39 4.29
C LEU A 115 9.50 15.43 2.97
N ASP A 116 10.81 15.58 3.06
CA ASP A 116 11.66 15.50 1.87
C ASP A 116 11.72 14.08 1.34
N PHE A 117 11.69 13.92 0.03
CA PHE A 117 11.65 12.62 -0.62
C PHE A 117 12.32 12.62 -1.99
N HIS A 118 12.66 11.41 -2.45
CA HIS A 118 13.11 11.14 -3.82
C HIS A 118 12.29 10.01 -4.43
N VAL A 119 11.81 10.22 -5.64
CA VAL A 119 11.10 9.16 -6.38
C VAL A 119 12.14 8.23 -7.01
N THR A 120 12.03 6.94 -6.68
CA THR A 120 12.88 5.90 -7.26
C THR A 120 12.21 5.30 -8.49
N GLU A 121 10.90 5.05 -8.41
CA GLU A 121 10.08 4.47 -9.47
C GLU A 121 8.64 5.01 -9.38
N PRO A 122 7.94 5.18 -10.49
CA PRO A 122 8.38 5.07 -11.89
C PRO A 122 9.01 6.37 -12.43
N PRO A 123 9.76 6.31 -13.54
CA PRO A 123 10.36 7.52 -14.15
C PRO A 123 9.32 8.59 -14.52
N GLY A 124 8.15 8.19 -14.95
CA GLY A 124 7.05 9.11 -15.29
C GLY A 124 6.59 9.97 -14.10
N LEU A 125 6.68 9.45 -12.89
CA LEU A 125 6.36 10.21 -11.66
C LEU A 125 7.42 11.29 -11.40
N VAL A 126 8.69 11.01 -11.65
CA VAL A 126 9.78 11.99 -11.54
C VAL A 126 9.52 13.17 -12.45
N GLU A 127 9.19 12.90 -13.72
CA GLU A 127 8.91 13.92 -14.72
C GLU A 127 7.65 14.74 -14.35
N HIS A 128 6.62 14.07 -13.87
CA HIS A 128 5.40 14.74 -13.44
C HIS A 128 5.65 15.68 -12.25
N ILE A 129 6.42 15.24 -11.24
CA ILE A 129 6.77 16.07 -10.08
C ILE A 129 7.62 17.27 -10.49
N ARG A 130 8.55 17.10 -11.44
CA ARG A 130 9.34 18.21 -11.97
C ARG A 130 8.45 19.28 -12.61
N THR A 131 7.55 18.86 -13.48
CA THR A 131 6.59 19.75 -14.15
C THR A 131 5.68 20.45 -13.13
N LEU A 132 5.21 19.72 -12.13
CA LEU A 132 4.37 20.27 -11.07
C LEU A 132 5.14 21.28 -10.21
N GLY A 133 6.38 21.00 -9.87
CA GLY A 133 7.27 21.90 -9.13
C GLY A 133 7.51 23.22 -9.88
N GLU A 134 7.78 23.15 -11.17
CA GLU A 134 7.93 24.35 -12.01
C GLU A 134 6.64 25.19 -12.07
N ARG A 135 5.49 24.50 -12.12
CA ARG A 135 4.18 25.17 -12.08
C ARG A 135 3.95 25.91 -10.75
N TYR A 136 4.30 25.27 -9.64
CA TYR A 136 4.19 25.89 -8.32
C TYR A 136 5.15 27.06 -8.16
N LEU A 137 6.38 26.96 -8.65
CA LEU A 137 7.33 28.08 -8.62
C LEU A 137 6.81 29.29 -9.41
N ARG A 138 6.24 29.08 -10.60
CA ARG A 138 5.62 30.16 -11.37
C ARG A 138 4.41 30.76 -10.66
N ALA A 139 3.62 29.96 -9.97
CA ALA A 139 2.44 30.43 -9.22
C ALA A 139 2.80 31.25 -7.97
N ALA A 140 3.95 30.95 -7.38
CA ALA A 140 4.44 31.67 -6.21
C ALA A 140 5.11 33.02 -6.52
N GLY A 141 5.31 33.34 -7.77
CA GLY A 141 5.97 34.55 -8.23
C GLY A 141 7.47 34.36 -8.34
#